data_e21ce73df853708b249bf204ddc8bf28
#
_entry.id   e21ce73df853708b249bf204ddc8bf28
#
_cell.length_a   1.000
_cell.length_b   1.000
_cell.length_c   1.000
_cell.angle_alpha   90.00
_cell.angle_beta   90.00
_cell.angle_gamma   90.00
#
_symmetry.space_group_name_H-M   'P 1'
#
loop_
_entity.id
_entity.type
_entity.pdbx_description
1 polymer ?
#
loop_
_entity_poly.entity_id
_entity_poly.type
_entity_poly.pdbx_seq_one_letter_code
_entity_poly.pdbx_strand_id
1 'polypeptide(L)'
;MSQKRTDEPAPTKAAPSEVGTVLAQRYEVVRELGRGGMGVVYLCKDVGTGDRVALKRLRIPEDKAETRDEESFWFHQEARAVASLDHPAIVRARDFGQLADGTPYLVMDVLPGRSVHEWMHTTKMAWSVIWALVEQVLAGLGHAHARGVIHGDLKPSNVMLDLASPKGPRAYILDLGLAWLRHPHHDSRLDGAPAPEGSMHSGAGTVGWVAPEQIRRAAALVGPSTDLYALGCIMYRVLVGREVFEGSAQDVLRAHKRTPVPALELPAEVPVGVSGFVQKLLAKKPWHRFEYAADARRAWEAFRPKDQPTFEEAMAMTPRFSPRVAPASSRPALGHVIASGRSLAPGLLGLRQAPLVAREPERAELWQAVREVAVSVPGTDVSRRMIAMIGEAGVGKSRLAEWLYEQVHEQGIMVPLRARYGRIATPLDGVTGAVNNFFGLEGADRTQVEQTLIQRWEVDPKDDGALTWVAATAEWLRPTPPGTTSPLGPSGKRFVVDTPELRWVVIQKVLEHVGHDRPVFLWFDDLHLSSPNTFEMLARLRRATSKLRILAVATARSEALATDLDAALRMEAM
;
A
#
# COMPACT_ATOMS: atom_id res chain seq x y z
N MET A 1 32.67 52.11 -23.18
CA MET A 1 31.22 52.23 -22.93
C MET A 1 30.51 51.17 -23.74
N SER A 2 30.14 50.07 -23.14
CA SER A 2 29.34 49.03 -23.77
C SER A 2 28.26 48.60 -22.77
N GLN A 3 27.02 48.97 -23.09
CA GLN A 3 25.85 48.71 -22.26
C GLN A 3 25.50 47.21 -22.33
N LYS A 4 25.55 46.51 -21.19
CA LYS A 4 24.92 45.21 -21.01
C LYS A 4 23.40 45.41 -20.95
N ARG A 5 22.69 44.91 -21.95
CA ARG A 5 21.25 44.72 -21.90
C ARG A 5 20.98 43.51 -20.95
N THR A 6 20.25 43.79 -19.90
CA THR A 6 19.63 42.77 -19.05
C THR A 6 18.39 42.24 -19.79
N ASP A 7 18.46 41.01 -20.28
CA ASP A 7 17.27 40.28 -20.76
C ASP A 7 16.41 39.93 -19.56
N GLU A 8 15.35 40.68 -19.31
CA GLU A 8 14.23 40.23 -18.51
C GLU A 8 13.49 39.09 -19.26
N PRO A 9 13.19 37.97 -18.61
CA PRO A 9 12.38 36.94 -19.25
C PRO A 9 10.97 37.47 -19.48
N ALA A 10 10.50 37.39 -20.71
CA ALA A 10 9.16 37.78 -21.12
C ALA A 10 8.08 37.10 -20.23
N PRO A 11 7.00 37.83 -19.86
CA PRO A 11 5.94 37.26 -19.04
C PRO A 11 5.28 36.09 -19.79
N THR A 12 5.32 34.90 -19.19
CA THR A 12 4.65 33.71 -19.69
C THR A 12 3.17 34.06 -19.85
N LYS A 13 2.63 33.93 -21.06
CA LYS A 13 1.21 34.16 -21.37
C LYS A 13 0.38 33.29 -20.40
N ALA A 14 -0.42 33.94 -19.56
CA ALA A 14 -1.41 33.27 -18.73
C ALA A 14 -2.32 32.45 -19.64
N ALA A 15 -2.40 31.14 -19.38
CA ALA A 15 -3.33 30.28 -20.08
C ALA A 15 -4.76 30.84 -19.88
N PRO A 16 -5.64 30.79 -20.91
CA PRO A 16 -7.00 31.28 -20.79
C PRO A 16 -7.70 30.64 -19.60
N SER A 17 -8.41 31.46 -18.81
CA SER A 17 -9.19 30.99 -17.67
C SER A 17 -10.25 30.01 -18.15
N GLU A 18 -10.19 28.74 -17.70
CA GLU A 18 -11.20 27.71 -18.02
C GLU A 18 -12.50 27.89 -17.19
N VAL A 19 -12.62 28.97 -16.41
CA VAL A 19 -13.82 29.29 -15.61
C VAL A 19 -15.04 29.41 -16.50
N GLY A 20 -16.13 28.71 -16.12
CA GLY A 20 -17.38 28.62 -16.88
C GLY A 20 -17.37 27.54 -17.97
N THR A 21 -16.25 26.88 -18.25
CA THR A 21 -16.23 25.72 -19.17
C THR A 21 -16.79 24.48 -18.49
N VAL A 22 -17.46 23.59 -19.27
CA VAL A 22 -17.97 22.31 -18.77
C VAL A 22 -17.02 21.20 -19.22
N LEU A 23 -16.26 20.66 -18.28
CA LEU A 23 -15.36 19.53 -18.51
C LEU A 23 -16.14 18.22 -18.48
N ALA A 24 -15.74 17.26 -19.32
CA ALA A 24 -16.38 15.93 -19.44
C ALA A 24 -17.92 16.00 -19.60
N GLN A 25 -18.46 17.07 -20.17
CA GLN A 25 -19.90 17.33 -20.35
C GLN A 25 -20.71 17.32 -19.03
N ARG A 26 -20.03 17.44 -17.88
CA ARG A 26 -20.66 17.31 -16.56
C ARG A 26 -20.14 18.28 -15.50
N TYR A 27 -18.89 18.66 -15.56
CA TYR A 27 -18.24 19.41 -14.48
C TYR A 27 -17.98 20.86 -14.91
N GLU A 28 -18.82 21.79 -14.46
CA GLU A 28 -18.67 23.22 -14.72
C GLU A 28 -17.57 23.80 -13.84
N VAL A 29 -16.52 24.36 -14.44
CA VAL A 29 -15.38 24.95 -13.73
C VAL A 29 -15.78 26.25 -13.05
N VAL A 30 -15.71 26.29 -11.72
CA VAL A 30 -16.00 27.48 -10.90
C VAL A 30 -14.75 28.32 -10.71
N ARG A 31 -13.61 27.69 -10.36
CA ARG A 31 -12.30 28.32 -10.21
C ARG A 31 -11.18 27.29 -10.14
N GLU A 32 -9.94 27.73 -10.36
CA GLU A 32 -8.76 26.93 -10.08
C GLU A 32 -8.52 26.86 -8.55
N LEU A 33 -8.22 25.65 -8.04
CA LEU A 33 -7.83 25.40 -6.65
C LEU A 33 -6.32 25.37 -6.48
N GLY A 34 -5.61 24.88 -7.50
CA GLY A 34 -4.16 24.79 -7.48
C GLY A 34 -3.61 24.23 -8.78
N ARG A 35 -2.33 24.51 -9.03
CA ARG A 35 -1.57 24.05 -10.20
C ARG A 35 -0.22 23.50 -9.75
N GLY A 36 0.15 22.33 -10.23
CA GLY A 36 1.42 21.69 -9.91
C GLY A 36 2.00 20.92 -11.08
N GLY A 37 3.12 20.25 -10.87
CA GLY A 37 3.80 19.46 -11.91
C GLY A 37 2.95 18.33 -12.49
N MET A 38 2.04 17.77 -11.70
CA MET A 38 1.15 16.66 -12.11
C MET A 38 -0.16 17.13 -12.77
N GLY A 39 -0.43 18.43 -12.82
CA GLY A 39 -1.65 18.94 -13.43
C GLY A 39 -2.28 20.12 -12.71
N VAL A 40 -3.56 20.34 -12.99
CA VAL A 40 -4.34 21.46 -12.43
C VAL A 40 -5.57 20.89 -11.71
N VAL A 41 -5.88 21.44 -10.55
CA VAL A 41 -7.06 21.10 -9.76
C VAL A 41 -8.07 22.25 -9.83
N TYR A 42 -9.27 21.96 -10.23
CA TYR A 42 -10.38 22.92 -10.34
C TYR A 42 -11.46 22.62 -9.29
N LEU A 43 -12.04 23.65 -8.71
CA LEU A 43 -13.34 23.56 -8.08
C LEU A 43 -14.39 23.55 -9.19
N CYS A 44 -15.18 22.51 -9.24
CA CYS A 44 -16.25 22.36 -10.23
C CYS A 44 -17.61 22.18 -9.55
N LYS A 45 -18.66 22.49 -10.30
CA LYS A 45 -20.04 22.11 -9.98
C LYS A 45 -20.44 20.96 -10.88
N ASP A 46 -20.88 19.86 -10.30
CA ASP A 46 -21.48 18.75 -11.04
C ASP A 46 -22.88 19.18 -11.51
N VAL A 47 -23.06 19.36 -12.80
CA VAL A 47 -24.35 19.82 -13.37
C VAL A 47 -25.48 18.81 -13.21
N GLY A 48 -25.14 17.51 -13.01
CA GLY A 48 -26.14 16.46 -12.79
C GLY A 48 -26.66 16.40 -11.37
N THR A 49 -25.82 16.67 -10.35
CA THR A 49 -26.20 16.59 -8.93
C THR A 49 -26.27 17.94 -8.24
N GLY A 50 -25.66 18.98 -8.80
CA GLY A 50 -25.52 20.30 -8.19
C GLY A 50 -24.41 20.38 -7.13
N ASP A 51 -23.72 19.27 -6.83
CA ASP A 51 -22.67 19.19 -5.82
C ASP A 51 -21.41 19.94 -6.26
N ARG A 52 -20.65 20.44 -5.28
CA ARG A 52 -19.28 20.92 -5.50
C ARG A 52 -18.31 19.74 -5.43
N VAL A 53 -17.40 19.67 -6.39
CA VAL A 53 -16.36 18.64 -6.51
C VAL A 53 -15.03 19.29 -6.85
N ALA A 54 -13.94 18.61 -6.50
CA ALA A 54 -12.59 18.95 -6.97
C ALA A 54 -12.27 18.05 -8.17
N LEU A 55 -11.94 18.63 -9.31
CA LEU A 55 -11.53 17.91 -10.52
C LEU A 55 -10.05 18.17 -10.77
N LYS A 56 -9.24 17.12 -10.70
CA LYS A 56 -7.82 17.12 -11.03
C LYS A 56 -7.66 16.69 -12.48
N ARG A 57 -7.26 17.62 -13.35
CA ARG A 57 -6.84 17.34 -14.73
C ARG A 57 -5.36 17.02 -14.72
N LEU A 58 -4.98 15.81 -15.17
CA LEU A 58 -3.60 15.36 -15.19
C LEU A 58 -2.87 15.91 -16.41
N ARG A 59 -1.57 16.15 -16.28
CA ARG A 59 -0.73 16.61 -17.39
C ARG A 59 -0.04 15.40 -18.01
N ILE A 60 -0.29 15.15 -19.30
CA ILE A 60 0.46 14.20 -20.10
C ILE A 60 1.64 14.96 -20.75
N PRO A 61 2.89 14.54 -20.56
CA PRO A 61 4.02 15.12 -21.27
C PRO A 61 3.89 14.93 -22.78
N GLU A 62 4.15 15.98 -23.57
CA GLU A 62 3.98 15.97 -25.02
C GLU A 62 4.95 15.03 -25.78
N ASP A 63 6.10 14.73 -25.15
CA ASP A 63 7.16 13.85 -25.66
C ASP A 63 6.85 12.35 -25.60
N LYS A 64 5.71 11.96 -25.01
CA LYS A 64 5.30 10.58 -24.80
C LYS A 64 4.06 10.15 -25.62
N ALA A 65 3.85 10.75 -26.76
CA ALA A 65 2.69 10.45 -27.62
C ALA A 65 2.61 8.97 -28.08
N GLU A 66 3.73 8.27 -28.13
CA GLU A 66 3.81 6.86 -28.55
C GLU A 66 3.42 5.86 -27.44
N THR A 67 3.39 6.28 -26.18
CA THR A 67 3.06 5.43 -25.01
C THR A 67 1.66 5.71 -24.44
N ARG A 68 0.80 6.45 -25.15
CA ARG A 68 -0.54 6.84 -24.68
C ARG A 68 -1.42 5.68 -24.24
N ASP A 69 -1.37 4.56 -24.94
CA ASP A 69 -2.21 3.40 -24.63
C ASP A 69 -1.74 2.71 -23.35
N GLU A 70 -0.42 2.61 -23.14
CA GLU A 70 0.16 2.09 -21.91
C GLU A 70 -0.10 3.03 -20.72
N GLU A 71 0.09 4.33 -20.89
CA GLU A 71 -0.20 5.33 -19.85
C GLU A 71 -1.70 5.36 -19.50
N SER A 72 -2.58 5.21 -20.48
CA SER A 72 -4.03 5.08 -20.25
C SER A 72 -4.37 3.82 -19.46
N PHE A 73 -3.74 2.69 -19.77
CA PHE A 73 -3.92 1.44 -19.02
C PHE A 73 -3.49 1.60 -17.55
N TRP A 74 -2.31 2.14 -17.30
CA TRP A 74 -1.80 2.39 -15.94
C TRP A 74 -2.67 3.36 -15.17
N PHE A 75 -3.13 4.44 -15.82
CA PHE A 75 -4.06 5.39 -15.21
C PHE A 75 -5.38 4.72 -14.77
N HIS A 76 -5.93 3.82 -15.59
CA HIS A 76 -7.13 3.08 -15.21
C HIS A 76 -6.90 2.14 -14.03
N GLN A 77 -5.72 1.53 -13.94
CA GLN A 77 -5.36 0.69 -12.80
C GLN A 77 -5.20 1.52 -11.53
N GLU A 78 -4.53 2.67 -11.61
CA GLU A 78 -4.40 3.60 -10.47
C GLU A 78 -5.77 4.13 -10.01
N ALA A 79 -6.62 4.52 -10.94
CA ALA A 79 -7.97 4.97 -10.62
C ALA A 79 -8.79 3.88 -9.92
N ARG A 80 -8.63 2.61 -10.31
CA ARG A 80 -9.27 1.46 -9.63
C ARG A 80 -8.81 1.32 -8.19
N ALA A 81 -7.51 1.41 -7.95
CA ALA A 81 -6.96 1.25 -6.61
C ALA A 81 -7.44 2.38 -5.69
N VAL A 82 -7.37 3.63 -6.16
CA VAL A 82 -7.88 4.79 -5.39
C VAL A 82 -9.39 4.69 -5.18
N ALA A 83 -10.16 4.20 -6.16
CA ALA A 83 -11.59 4.00 -6.05
C ALA A 83 -11.99 2.94 -5.00
N SER A 84 -11.09 2.00 -4.69
CA SER A 84 -11.30 0.97 -3.66
C SER A 84 -11.12 1.50 -2.24
N LEU A 85 -10.49 2.67 -2.07
CA LEU A 85 -10.22 3.25 -0.77
C LEU A 85 -11.45 4.01 -0.23
N ASP A 86 -11.93 3.57 0.92
CA ASP A 86 -13.02 4.23 1.65
C ASP A 86 -12.62 4.37 3.12
N HIS A 87 -11.91 5.45 3.43
CA HIS A 87 -11.39 5.72 4.77
C HIS A 87 -11.51 7.22 5.08
N PRO A 88 -11.90 7.60 6.31
CA PRO A 88 -12.15 9.00 6.67
C PRO A 88 -10.92 9.92 6.63
N ALA A 89 -9.73 9.36 6.70
CA ALA A 89 -8.48 10.11 6.53
C ALA A 89 -7.92 10.06 5.10
N ILE A 90 -8.71 9.61 4.11
CA ILE A 90 -8.35 9.60 2.70
C ILE A 90 -9.40 10.37 1.92
N VAL A 91 -8.96 11.24 1.00
CA VAL A 91 -9.91 11.92 0.11
C VAL A 91 -10.66 10.91 -0.75
N ARG A 92 -11.98 11.03 -0.78
CA ARG A 92 -12.82 10.11 -1.53
C ARG A 92 -12.83 10.48 -3.01
N ALA A 93 -12.44 9.54 -3.88
CA ALA A 93 -12.66 9.65 -5.31
C ALA A 93 -14.15 9.47 -5.63
N ARG A 94 -14.70 10.37 -6.45
CA ARG A 94 -16.11 10.35 -6.89
C ARG A 94 -16.27 9.84 -8.31
N ASP A 95 -15.36 10.20 -9.19
CA ASP A 95 -15.37 9.84 -10.61
C ASP A 95 -13.97 9.96 -11.22
N PHE A 96 -13.78 9.34 -12.37
CA PHE A 96 -12.58 9.52 -13.18
C PHE A 96 -12.90 9.22 -14.65
N GLY A 97 -12.09 9.73 -15.56
CA GLY A 97 -12.27 9.51 -16.98
C GLY A 97 -11.23 10.23 -17.82
N GLN A 98 -11.56 10.38 -19.09
CA GLN A 98 -10.76 11.15 -20.04
C GLN A 98 -11.60 12.28 -20.64
N LEU A 99 -10.98 13.44 -20.80
CA LEU A 99 -11.56 14.57 -21.52
C LEU A 99 -11.57 14.29 -23.03
N ALA A 100 -12.24 15.15 -23.81
CA ALA A 100 -12.32 15.00 -25.26
C ALA A 100 -10.95 15.02 -25.98
N ASP A 101 -9.96 15.65 -25.38
CA ASP A 101 -8.57 15.71 -25.84
C ASP A 101 -7.73 14.48 -25.41
N GLY A 102 -8.36 13.50 -24.74
CA GLY A 102 -7.69 12.32 -24.17
C GLY A 102 -7.00 12.56 -22.83
N THR A 103 -7.06 13.78 -22.28
CA THR A 103 -6.44 14.10 -21.00
C THR A 103 -7.18 13.39 -19.86
N PRO A 104 -6.51 12.61 -18.99
CA PRO A 104 -7.14 11.97 -17.86
C PRO A 104 -7.56 12.97 -16.79
N TYR A 105 -8.66 12.69 -16.11
CA TYR A 105 -9.09 13.47 -14.94
C TYR A 105 -9.58 12.57 -13.81
N LEU A 106 -9.45 13.07 -12.59
CA LEU A 106 -9.97 12.46 -11.37
C LEU A 106 -10.85 13.47 -10.65
N VAL A 107 -12.05 13.05 -10.25
CA VAL A 107 -13.00 13.86 -9.46
C VAL A 107 -13.01 13.34 -8.02
N MET A 108 -12.92 14.26 -7.07
CA MET A 108 -12.85 13.94 -5.65
C MET A 108 -13.70 14.91 -4.81
N ASP A 109 -13.87 14.58 -3.55
CA ASP A 109 -14.54 15.47 -2.59
C ASP A 109 -13.76 16.79 -2.43
N VAL A 110 -14.49 17.89 -2.28
CA VAL A 110 -13.90 19.16 -1.84
C VAL A 110 -13.70 19.08 -0.32
N LEU A 111 -12.46 19.17 0.10
CA LEU A 111 -12.10 19.08 1.52
C LEU A 111 -12.07 20.46 2.17
N PRO A 112 -12.49 20.56 3.43
CA PRO A 112 -12.28 21.76 4.25
C PRO A 112 -10.82 21.83 4.74
N GLY A 113 -10.43 23.01 5.23
CA GLY A 113 -9.11 23.21 5.82
C GLY A 113 -8.05 23.66 4.84
N ARG A 114 -6.78 23.46 5.20
CA ARG A 114 -5.59 23.83 4.43
C ARG A 114 -4.60 22.69 4.40
N SER A 115 -3.67 22.72 3.45
CA SER A 115 -2.57 21.75 3.43
C SER A 115 -1.66 21.91 4.65
N VAL A 116 -1.03 20.82 5.08
CA VAL A 116 0.01 20.88 6.13
C VAL A 116 1.15 21.80 5.71
N HIS A 117 1.43 21.88 4.41
CA HIS A 117 2.39 22.84 3.86
C HIS A 117 2.03 24.29 4.22
N GLU A 118 0.78 24.69 3.97
CA GLU A 118 0.32 26.05 4.32
C GLU A 118 0.33 26.30 5.83
N TRP A 119 -0.08 25.32 6.64
CA TRP A 119 -0.06 25.41 8.10
C TRP A 119 1.36 25.62 8.65
N MET A 120 2.37 24.91 8.12
CA MET A 120 3.77 25.06 8.56
C MET A 120 4.34 26.46 8.38
N HIS A 121 3.78 27.25 7.45
CA HIS A 121 4.21 28.61 7.21
C HIS A 121 3.44 29.68 8.02
N THR A 122 2.35 29.30 8.66
CA THR A 122 1.46 30.27 9.32
C THR A 122 1.50 30.20 10.85
N THR A 123 1.64 29.02 11.44
CA THR A 123 1.47 28.87 12.90
C THR A 123 2.20 27.62 13.40
N LYS A 124 2.79 27.71 14.60
CA LYS A 124 3.29 26.53 15.31
C LYS A 124 2.10 25.68 15.77
N MET A 125 2.08 24.41 15.40
CA MET A 125 1.00 23.49 15.76
C MET A 125 1.15 23.05 17.23
N ALA A 126 0.05 23.01 17.96
CA ALA A 126 0.01 22.42 19.30
C ALA A 126 0.26 20.90 19.22
N TRP A 127 0.81 20.33 20.28
CA TRP A 127 1.12 18.89 20.33
C TRP A 127 -0.12 18.03 20.07
N SER A 128 -1.28 18.38 20.60
CA SER A 128 -2.53 17.66 20.38
C SER A 128 -2.95 17.61 18.89
N VAL A 129 -2.68 18.69 18.15
CA VAL A 129 -2.94 18.74 16.70
C VAL A 129 -1.96 17.86 15.94
N ILE A 130 -0.66 17.90 16.31
CA ILE A 130 0.38 17.07 15.69
C ILE A 130 0.07 15.60 15.94
N TRP A 131 -0.30 15.24 17.16
CA TRP A 131 -0.64 13.87 17.51
C TRP A 131 -1.83 13.37 16.68
N ALA A 132 -2.91 14.14 16.60
CA ALA A 132 -4.11 13.79 15.84
C ALA A 132 -3.84 13.69 14.32
N LEU A 133 -3.00 14.58 13.78
CA LEU A 133 -2.55 14.55 12.39
C LEU A 133 -1.84 13.23 12.08
N VAL A 134 -0.83 12.88 12.87
CA VAL A 134 -0.01 11.68 12.64
C VAL A 134 -0.84 10.41 12.81
N GLU A 135 -1.69 10.34 13.84
CA GLU A 135 -2.60 9.22 14.09
C GLU A 135 -3.50 8.95 12.89
N GLN A 136 -4.15 9.98 12.35
CA GLN A 136 -5.06 9.85 11.22
C GLN A 136 -4.34 9.53 9.91
N VAL A 137 -3.16 10.10 9.68
CA VAL A 137 -2.33 9.77 8.51
C VAL A 137 -1.88 8.31 8.58
N LEU A 138 -1.43 7.82 9.74
CA LEU A 138 -1.05 6.42 9.92
C LEU A 138 -2.25 5.48 9.71
N ALA A 139 -3.44 5.83 10.18
CA ALA A 139 -4.65 5.06 9.95
C ALA A 139 -5.01 5.00 8.45
N GLY A 140 -4.96 6.13 7.76
CA GLY A 140 -5.20 6.20 6.31
C GLY A 140 -4.17 5.42 5.50
N LEU A 141 -2.89 5.54 5.83
CA LEU A 141 -1.83 4.75 5.20
C LEU A 141 -2.02 3.25 5.46
N GLY A 142 -2.37 2.84 6.67
CA GLY A 142 -2.65 1.44 7.00
C GLY A 142 -3.77 0.86 6.14
N HIS A 143 -4.84 1.63 5.95
CA HIS A 143 -5.95 1.26 5.08
C HIS A 143 -5.54 1.11 3.60
N ALA A 144 -4.74 2.05 3.09
CA ALA A 144 -4.22 2.00 1.72
C ALA A 144 -3.25 0.82 1.52
N HIS A 145 -2.30 0.64 2.44
CA HIS A 145 -1.30 -0.44 2.40
C HIS A 145 -1.93 -1.83 2.46
N ALA A 146 -2.99 -2.00 3.26
CA ALA A 146 -3.73 -3.26 3.33
C ALA A 146 -4.37 -3.66 1.99
N ARG A 147 -4.63 -2.68 1.13
CA ARG A 147 -5.16 -2.85 -0.24
C ARG A 147 -4.08 -2.78 -1.32
N GLY A 148 -2.81 -2.84 -0.90
CA GLY A 148 -1.65 -2.83 -1.81
C GLY A 148 -1.34 -1.45 -2.42
N VAL A 149 -1.97 -0.39 -1.95
CA VAL A 149 -1.73 0.98 -2.44
C VAL A 149 -0.65 1.64 -1.61
N ILE A 150 0.46 2.00 -2.26
CA ILE A 150 1.54 2.79 -1.68
C ILE A 150 1.40 4.22 -2.20
N HIS A 151 1.49 5.22 -1.31
CA HIS A 151 1.37 6.62 -1.72
C HIS A 151 2.55 7.05 -2.60
N GLY A 152 3.77 6.79 -2.15
CA GLY A 152 5.02 7.02 -2.90
C GLY A 152 5.43 8.48 -3.12
N ASP A 153 4.54 9.46 -2.90
CA ASP A 153 4.82 10.91 -2.97
C ASP A 153 4.15 11.64 -1.79
N LEU A 154 4.20 11.05 -0.59
CA LEU A 154 3.66 11.68 0.61
C LEU A 154 4.50 12.91 0.98
N LYS A 155 3.84 14.07 1.07
CA LYS A 155 4.47 15.36 1.39
C LYS A 155 3.45 16.31 2.03
N PRO A 156 3.89 17.41 2.66
CA PRO A 156 2.98 18.32 3.37
C PRO A 156 1.85 18.90 2.52
N SER A 157 2.08 19.09 1.21
CA SER A 157 1.02 19.56 0.30
C SER A 157 -0.03 18.51 -0.03
N ASN A 158 0.29 17.22 0.18
CA ASN A 158 -0.61 16.09 -0.06
C ASN A 158 -1.34 15.63 1.22
N VAL A 159 -1.25 16.41 2.31
CA VAL A 159 -2.00 16.19 3.54
C VAL A 159 -2.77 17.46 3.88
N MET A 160 -4.10 17.39 3.88
CA MET A 160 -4.99 18.47 4.32
C MET A 160 -5.27 18.34 5.81
N LEU A 161 -5.39 19.48 6.49
CA LEU A 161 -5.72 19.55 7.92
C LEU A 161 -6.83 20.59 8.14
N ASP A 162 -7.97 20.11 8.64
CA ASP A 162 -9.11 20.93 9.05
C ASP A 162 -9.12 21.07 10.58
N LEU A 163 -8.86 22.28 11.06
CA LEU A 163 -8.92 22.62 12.50
C LEU A 163 -10.27 23.19 12.91
N ALA A 164 -11.16 23.49 11.96
CA ALA A 164 -12.49 24.04 12.24
C ALA A 164 -13.56 22.97 12.48
N SER A 165 -13.20 21.70 12.31
CA SER A 165 -14.11 20.58 12.57
C SER A 165 -14.58 20.56 14.03
N PRO A 166 -15.89 20.49 14.31
CA PRO A 166 -16.43 20.48 15.67
C PRO A 166 -16.04 19.23 16.49
N LYS A 167 -15.46 18.23 15.83
CA LYS A 167 -15.02 16.96 16.44
C LYS A 167 -13.49 16.90 16.62
N GLY A 168 -12.82 18.04 16.61
CA GLY A 168 -11.36 18.13 16.69
C GLY A 168 -10.66 18.09 15.32
N PRO A 169 -9.32 18.16 15.31
CA PRO A 169 -8.53 18.19 14.09
C PRO A 169 -8.82 17.00 13.16
N ARG A 170 -8.99 17.27 11.87
CA ARG A 170 -9.24 16.23 10.84
C ARG A 170 -8.16 16.30 9.78
N ALA A 171 -7.49 15.18 9.54
CA ALA A 171 -6.49 15.05 8.49
C ALA A 171 -7.00 14.21 7.33
N TYR A 172 -6.60 14.59 6.11
CA TYR A 172 -6.97 13.88 4.89
C TYR A 172 -5.74 13.73 4.00
N ILE A 173 -5.46 12.51 3.54
CA ILE A 173 -4.43 12.21 2.57
C ILE A 173 -5.01 12.43 1.17
N LEU A 174 -4.28 13.20 0.36
CA LEU A 174 -4.57 13.49 -1.04
C LEU A 174 -3.66 12.67 -1.95
N ASP A 175 -4.03 12.59 -3.23
CA ASP A 175 -3.15 12.10 -4.31
C ASP A 175 -2.51 10.72 -4.07
N LEU A 176 -3.24 9.81 -3.42
CA LEU A 176 -2.86 8.41 -3.29
C LEU A 176 -2.83 7.75 -4.67
N GLY A 177 -1.77 7.01 -4.95
CA GLY A 177 -1.73 6.10 -6.09
C GLY A 177 -1.15 6.66 -7.38
N LEU A 178 -0.68 7.92 -7.45
CA LEU A 178 -0.01 8.44 -8.65
C LEU A 178 1.44 7.95 -8.79
N ALA A 179 1.95 7.17 -7.85
CA ALA A 179 3.36 6.82 -7.83
C ALA A 179 3.66 5.31 -7.95
N TRP A 180 2.92 4.41 -7.27
CA TRP A 180 3.31 2.99 -7.27
C TRP A 180 2.16 2.07 -6.83
N LEU A 181 1.53 1.38 -7.77
CA LEU A 181 0.67 0.25 -7.49
C LEU A 181 1.52 -1.02 -7.36
N ARG A 182 1.88 -1.39 -6.15
CA ARG A 182 2.16 -2.79 -5.83
C ARG A 182 0.85 -3.45 -5.41
N HIS A 183 0.07 -3.88 -6.38
CA HIS A 183 -1.05 -4.74 -6.09
C HIS A 183 -0.54 -6.11 -5.62
N PRO A 184 -0.87 -6.56 -4.40
CA PRO A 184 -0.74 -7.99 -4.07
C PRO A 184 -1.68 -8.83 -4.94
N HIS A 185 -2.52 -8.19 -5.75
CA HIS A 185 -3.52 -8.80 -6.62
C HIS A 185 -3.15 -8.76 -8.10
N HIS A 186 -2.07 -8.07 -8.48
CA HIS A 186 -1.68 -8.06 -9.89
C HIS A 186 -1.17 -9.46 -10.26
N ASP A 187 -1.92 -10.09 -11.12
CA ASP A 187 -1.50 -11.30 -11.82
C ASP A 187 -0.25 -10.93 -12.64
N SER A 188 0.93 -11.30 -12.13
CA SER A 188 2.22 -11.16 -12.82
C SER A 188 2.28 -11.92 -14.15
N ARG A 189 1.15 -12.39 -14.64
CA ARG A 189 0.96 -13.12 -15.91
C ARG A 189 0.59 -12.25 -17.09
N LEU A 190 0.24 -10.98 -16.85
CA LEU A 190 0.13 -10.01 -17.92
C LEU A 190 1.44 -9.24 -17.94
N ASP A 191 2.36 -9.76 -18.75
CA ASP A 191 3.57 -9.15 -19.26
C ASP A 191 4.64 -8.79 -18.20
N GLY A 192 5.76 -9.50 -18.28
CA GLY A 192 7.03 -9.16 -17.63
C GLY A 192 7.60 -7.81 -18.08
N ALA A 193 6.77 -6.79 -18.17
CA ALA A 193 7.19 -5.44 -18.44
C ALA A 193 7.77 -4.84 -17.15
N PRO A 194 9.04 -4.41 -17.16
CA PRO A 194 9.61 -3.64 -16.07
C PRO A 194 8.79 -2.37 -15.87
N ALA A 195 8.62 -1.95 -14.61
CA ALA A 195 8.01 -0.66 -14.29
C ALA A 195 8.63 0.45 -15.16
N PRO A 196 7.83 1.33 -15.78
CA PRO A 196 8.35 2.30 -16.75
C PRO A 196 9.47 3.14 -16.14
N GLU A 197 10.61 3.19 -16.81
CA GLU A 197 11.83 3.93 -16.43
C GLU A 197 11.64 5.44 -16.39
N GLY A 198 10.49 5.97 -16.12
CA GLY A 198 10.20 7.40 -16.18
C GLY A 198 9.29 7.96 -15.12
N SER A 199 8.75 7.15 -14.20
CA SER A 199 7.71 7.62 -13.27
C SER A 199 8.22 8.44 -12.06
N MET A 200 9.52 8.69 -11.94
CA MET A 200 10.01 9.68 -10.99
C MET A 200 9.87 11.09 -11.57
N HIS A 201 8.71 11.68 -11.41
CA HIS A 201 8.52 13.11 -11.67
C HIS A 201 9.28 13.89 -10.59
N SER A 202 10.53 14.22 -10.88
CA SER A 202 11.36 15.13 -10.08
C SER A 202 10.91 16.57 -10.32
N GLY A 203 9.77 16.95 -9.74
CA GLY A 203 9.51 18.35 -9.48
C GLY A 203 10.43 18.81 -8.34
N ALA A 204 11.06 19.98 -8.48
CA ALA A 204 11.99 20.54 -7.51
C ALA A 204 11.45 20.63 -6.06
N GLY A 205 10.13 20.44 -5.84
CA GLY A 205 9.49 20.48 -4.53
C GLY A 205 9.37 19.13 -3.78
N THR A 206 9.72 18.00 -4.41
CA THR A 206 9.51 16.65 -3.81
C THR A 206 10.79 16.12 -3.12
N VAL A 207 11.94 16.72 -3.38
CA VAL A 207 13.27 16.21 -2.99
C VAL A 207 13.44 16.03 -1.48
N GLY A 208 12.83 16.89 -0.67
CA GLY A 208 12.94 16.86 0.80
C GLY A 208 12.19 15.71 1.51
N TRP A 209 11.40 14.92 0.78
CA TRP A 209 10.50 13.89 1.36
C TRP A 209 10.74 12.50 0.80
N VAL A 210 11.70 12.36 -0.13
CA VAL A 210 11.95 11.12 -0.89
C VAL A 210 12.72 10.11 -0.06
N ALA A 211 12.25 8.87 -0.01
CA ALA A 211 12.91 7.80 0.72
C ALA A 211 14.19 7.30 0.00
N PRO A 212 15.20 6.82 0.75
CA PRO A 212 16.47 6.33 0.20
C PRO A 212 16.33 5.29 -0.90
N GLU A 213 15.39 4.35 -0.77
CA GLU A 213 15.11 3.29 -1.74
C GLU A 213 14.55 3.84 -3.06
N GLN A 214 13.73 4.90 -3.02
CA GLN A 214 13.24 5.58 -4.21
C GLN A 214 14.39 6.26 -4.96
N ILE A 215 15.29 6.95 -4.25
CA ILE A 215 16.46 7.62 -4.84
C ILE A 215 17.42 6.60 -5.47
N ARG A 216 17.53 5.40 -4.89
CA ARG A 216 18.34 4.30 -5.42
C ARG A 216 17.68 3.56 -6.57
N ARG A 217 16.44 3.89 -6.92
CA ARG A 217 15.60 3.19 -7.90
C ARG A 217 15.47 1.69 -7.59
N ALA A 218 15.47 1.35 -6.31
CA ALA A 218 15.30 -0.01 -5.83
C ALA A 218 13.81 -0.36 -5.73
N ALA A 219 13.15 -0.53 -6.87
CA ALA A 219 11.69 -0.74 -6.97
C ALA A 219 11.20 -1.87 -6.05
N ALA A 220 11.99 -2.94 -5.92
CA ALA A 220 11.69 -4.06 -5.05
C ALA A 220 11.62 -3.70 -3.55
N LEU A 221 12.24 -2.60 -3.12
CA LEU A 221 12.24 -2.14 -1.74
C LEU A 221 11.20 -1.06 -1.45
N VAL A 222 10.53 -0.52 -2.49
CA VAL A 222 9.44 0.45 -2.31
C VAL A 222 8.23 -0.27 -1.73
N GLY A 223 7.69 0.21 -0.64
CA GLY A 223 6.59 -0.44 0.08
C GLY A 223 6.01 0.45 1.18
N PRO A 224 5.25 -0.10 2.13
CA PRO A 224 4.66 0.65 3.25
C PRO A 224 5.67 1.51 4.01
N SER A 225 6.87 0.99 4.25
CA SER A 225 7.95 1.70 4.94
C SER A 225 8.48 2.92 4.19
N THR A 226 8.23 3.04 2.88
CA THR A 226 8.56 4.22 2.06
C THR A 226 7.71 5.41 2.45
N ASP A 227 6.38 5.22 2.58
CA ASP A 227 5.47 6.26 3.03
C ASP A 227 5.74 6.66 4.48
N LEU A 228 6.13 5.70 5.30
CA LEU A 228 6.52 5.96 6.69
C LEU A 228 7.78 6.83 6.80
N TYR A 229 8.74 6.68 5.88
CA TYR A 229 9.89 7.59 5.81
C TYR A 229 9.46 9.01 5.48
N ALA A 230 8.60 9.18 4.48
CA ALA A 230 8.07 10.48 4.09
C ALA A 230 7.27 11.13 5.24
N LEU A 231 6.45 10.35 5.96
CA LEU A 231 5.79 10.82 7.18
C LEU A 231 6.81 11.27 8.25
N GLY A 232 7.91 10.54 8.43
CA GLY A 232 9.02 10.93 9.31
C GLY A 232 9.60 12.29 8.94
N CYS A 233 9.78 12.56 7.64
CA CYS A 233 10.22 13.88 7.15
C CYS A 233 9.20 14.98 7.47
N ILE A 234 7.90 14.72 7.25
CA ILE A 234 6.82 15.66 7.58
C ILE A 234 6.84 15.97 9.08
N MET A 235 6.90 14.93 9.93
CA MET A 235 6.97 15.09 11.38
C MET A 235 8.18 15.92 11.82
N TYR A 236 9.37 15.62 11.26
CA TYR A 236 10.58 16.37 11.54
C TYR A 236 10.36 17.86 11.24
N ARG A 237 9.85 18.19 10.05
CA ARG A 237 9.58 19.57 9.64
C ARG A 237 8.57 20.28 10.54
N VAL A 238 7.48 19.59 10.91
CA VAL A 238 6.43 20.16 11.78
C VAL A 238 6.95 20.40 13.20
N LEU A 239 7.78 19.51 13.73
CA LEU A 239 8.29 19.55 15.10
C LEU A 239 9.49 20.51 15.25
N VAL A 240 10.43 20.48 14.29
CA VAL A 240 11.70 21.21 14.37
C VAL A 240 11.64 22.55 13.64
N GLY A 241 10.71 22.72 12.69
CA GLY A 241 10.53 23.95 11.92
C GLY A 241 11.42 24.08 10.67
N ARG A 242 12.30 23.09 10.37
CA ARG A 242 13.15 23.03 9.17
C ARG A 242 13.12 21.63 8.56
N GLU A 243 13.56 21.49 7.33
CA GLU A 243 13.67 20.20 6.66
C GLU A 243 14.76 19.32 7.32
N VAL A 244 14.66 17.98 7.13
CA VAL A 244 15.64 17.04 7.67
C VAL A 244 17.04 17.32 7.13
N PHE A 245 17.12 17.69 5.85
CA PHE A 245 18.34 18.05 5.15
C PHE A 245 18.10 19.28 4.28
N GLU A 246 19.07 20.18 4.26
CA GLU A 246 19.02 21.44 3.51
C GLU A 246 20.21 21.53 2.55
N GLY A 247 20.10 22.33 1.49
CA GLY A 247 21.13 22.52 0.49
C GLY A 247 20.60 22.39 -0.94
N SER A 248 21.51 22.14 -1.90
CA SER A 248 21.09 21.88 -3.27
C SER A 248 20.29 20.57 -3.38
N ALA A 249 19.45 20.44 -4.42
CA ALA A 249 18.66 19.22 -4.64
C ALA A 249 19.54 17.95 -4.63
N GLN A 250 20.74 18.02 -5.20
CA GLN A 250 21.68 16.90 -5.23
C GLN A 250 22.25 16.58 -3.84
N ASP A 251 22.53 17.59 -3.02
CA ASP A 251 23.04 17.41 -1.66
C ASP A 251 21.96 16.82 -0.76
N VAL A 252 20.72 17.30 -0.87
CA VAL A 252 19.55 16.75 -0.15
C VAL A 252 19.34 15.29 -0.52
N LEU A 253 19.33 14.93 -1.81
CA LEU A 253 19.20 13.54 -2.25
C LEU A 253 20.35 12.65 -1.74
N ARG A 254 21.59 13.18 -1.71
CA ARG A 254 22.74 12.46 -1.14
C ARG A 254 22.58 12.25 0.36
N ALA A 255 22.11 13.29 1.07
CA ALA A 255 21.89 13.23 2.51
C ALA A 255 20.77 12.27 2.89
N HIS A 256 19.65 12.23 2.17
CA HIS A 256 18.62 11.21 2.37
C HIS A 256 19.17 9.78 2.24
N LYS A 257 20.11 9.54 1.32
CA LYS A 257 20.72 8.21 1.12
C LYS A 257 21.71 7.80 2.23
N ARG A 258 22.50 8.75 2.78
CA ARG A 258 23.71 8.41 3.55
C ARG A 258 23.91 9.16 4.86
N THR A 259 23.43 10.42 4.95
CA THR A 259 23.71 11.26 6.12
C THR A 259 22.82 10.85 7.29
N PRO A 260 23.36 10.64 8.49
CA PRO A 260 22.55 10.43 9.70
C PRO A 260 21.51 11.54 9.88
N VAL A 261 20.37 11.19 10.45
CA VAL A 261 19.33 12.16 10.77
C VAL A 261 19.85 13.08 11.87
N PRO A 262 19.77 14.42 11.71
CA PRO A 262 20.16 15.34 12.77
C PRO A 262 19.35 15.12 14.05
N ALA A 263 19.93 15.44 15.20
CA ALA A 263 19.22 15.37 16.48
C ALA A 263 17.96 16.26 16.45
N LEU A 264 16.87 15.76 17.01
CA LEU A 264 15.64 16.50 17.14
C LEU A 264 15.64 17.28 18.47
N GLU A 265 15.75 18.58 18.38
CA GLU A 265 15.51 19.49 19.52
C GLU A 265 14.01 19.74 19.60
N LEU A 266 13.34 19.01 20.49
CA LEU A 266 11.88 19.05 20.60
C LEU A 266 11.45 20.08 21.66
N PRO A 267 10.32 20.78 21.44
CA PRO A 267 9.69 21.62 22.45
C PRO A 267 9.34 20.81 23.73
N ALA A 268 9.34 21.47 24.88
CA ALA A 268 9.11 20.80 26.17
C ALA A 268 7.72 20.14 26.30
N GLU A 269 6.74 20.60 25.54
CA GLU A 269 5.40 20.03 25.47
C GLU A 269 5.31 18.71 24.71
N VAL A 270 6.36 18.35 23.94
CA VAL A 270 6.41 17.11 23.15
C VAL A 270 7.03 15.99 23.99
N PRO A 271 6.39 14.80 24.10
CA PRO A 271 6.95 13.69 24.86
C PRO A 271 8.35 13.26 24.36
N VAL A 272 9.26 12.99 25.28
CA VAL A 272 10.68 12.67 24.99
C VAL A 272 10.84 11.50 24.00
N GLY A 273 10.01 10.48 24.07
CA GLY A 273 10.07 9.32 23.17
C GLY A 273 9.76 9.62 21.70
N VAL A 274 9.15 10.78 21.38
CA VAL A 274 8.82 11.18 20.02
C VAL A 274 10.07 11.33 19.14
N SER A 275 11.19 11.78 19.70
CA SER A 275 12.47 11.84 18.98
C SER A 275 12.89 10.47 18.45
N GLY A 276 12.86 9.44 19.29
CA GLY A 276 13.17 8.06 18.89
C GLY A 276 12.19 7.50 17.85
N PHE A 277 10.91 7.84 17.97
CA PHE A 277 9.90 7.45 16.99
C PHE A 277 10.19 8.04 15.61
N VAL A 278 10.47 9.34 15.53
CA VAL A 278 10.82 10.02 14.26
C VAL A 278 12.12 9.47 13.69
N GLN A 279 13.15 9.25 14.53
CA GLN A 279 14.41 8.64 14.08
C GLN A 279 14.19 7.25 13.50
N LYS A 280 13.32 6.43 14.09
CA LYS A 280 12.96 5.11 13.57
C LYS A 280 12.26 5.22 12.20
N LEU A 281 11.32 6.14 12.02
CA LEU A 281 10.72 6.40 10.70
C LEU A 281 11.76 6.81 9.65
N LEU A 282 12.74 7.61 10.02
CA LEU A 282 13.79 8.14 9.15
C LEU A 282 15.01 7.22 8.99
N ALA A 283 14.97 5.99 9.48
CA ALA A 283 16.03 5.01 9.26
C ALA A 283 16.29 4.80 7.77
N LYS A 284 17.58 4.68 7.39
CA LYS A 284 17.99 4.64 5.97
C LYS A 284 17.64 3.33 5.27
N LYS A 285 17.58 2.25 6.04
CA LYS A 285 17.17 0.93 5.54
C LYS A 285 15.70 0.71 5.85
N PRO A 286 14.86 0.32 4.87
CA PRO A 286 13.42 0.14 5.07
C PRO A 286 13.07 -0.81 6.24
N TRP A 287 13.84 -1.89 6.41
CA TRP A 287 13.64 -2.90 7.47
C TRP A 287 14.07 -2.46 8.88
N HIS A 288 14.73 -1.31 9.03
CA HIS A 288 14.98 -0.67 10.33
C HIS A 288 13.84 0.28 10.76
N ARG A 289 12.87 0.53 9.87
CA ARG A 289 11.67 1.31 10.16
C ARG A 289 10.59 0.42 10.77
N PHE A 290 9.40 0.93 10.94
CA PHE A 290 8.23 0.09 11.13
C PHE A 290 7.90 -0.62 9.82
N GLU A 291 7.51 -1.87 9.90
CA GLU A 291 7.19 -2.67 8.72
C GLU A 291 5.86 -2.22 8.10
N TYR A 292 4.86 -1.96 8.95
CA TYR A 292 3.52 -1.51 8.56
C TYR A 292 3.13 -0.23 9.28
N ALA A 293 2.22 0.54 8.67
CA ALA A 293 1.65 1.74 9.29
C ALA A 293 0.94 1.43 10.61
N ALA A 294 0.33 0.24 10.73
CA ALA A 294 -0.29 -0.23 11.95
C ALA A 294 0.70 -0.37 13.13
N ASP A 295 1.94 -0.76 12.87
CA ASP A 295 2.98 -0.87 13.90
C ASP A 295 3.42 0.50 14.38
N ALA A 296 3.61 1.42 13.43
CA ALA A 296 3.90 2.81 13.74
C ALA A 296 2.76 3.44 14.54
N ARG A 297 1.50 3.20 14.14
CA ARG A 297 0.31 3.69 14.82
C ARG A 297 0.22 3.18 16.27
N ARG A 298 0.47 1.90 16.49
CA ARG A 298 0.48 1.31 17.84
C ARG A 298 1.57 1.92 18.71
N ALA A 299 2.77 2.15 18.16
CA ALA A 299 3.83 2.83 18.88
C ALA A 299 3.52 4.32 19.12
N TRP A 300 2.81 4.97 18.20
CA TRP A 300 2.39 6.36 18.32
C TRP A 300 1.36 6.59 19.43
N GLU A 301 0.51 5.60 19.69
CA GLU A 301 -0.51 5.66 20.75
C GLU A 301 0.08 5.93 22.15
N ALA A 302 1.32 5.52 22.39
CA ALA A 302 2.02 5.79 23.66
C ALA A 302 2.22 7.30 23.96
N PHE A 303 2.12 8.15 22.93
CA PHE A 303 2.31 9.60 23.02
C PHE A 303 0.99 10.38 23.02
N ARG A 304 -0.14 9.69 23.16
CA ARG A 304 -1.47 10.32 23.12
C ARG A 304 -1.63 11.36 24.23
N PRO A 305 -2.06 12.59 23.91
CA PRO A 305 -2.48 13.56 24.91
C PRO A 305 -3.68 13.04 25.72
N LYS A 306 -3.70 13.31 27.04
CA LYS A 306 -4.71 12.75 27.95
C LYS A 306 -6.16 13.10 27.57
N ASP A 307 -6.36 14.22 26.92
CA ASP A 307 -7.69 14.75 26.57
C ASP A 307 -8.11 14.46 25.11
N GLN A 308 -7.35 13.63 24.39
CA GLN A 308 -7.67 13.29 22.99
C GLN A 308 -8.33 11.90 22.91
N PRO A 309 -9.50 11.78 22.24
CA PRO A 309 -10.09 10.48 21.95
C PRO A 309 -9.20 9.68 20.99
N THR A 310 -9.29 8.35 21.06
CA THR A 310 -8.70 7.49 20.04
C THR A 310 -9.34 7.78 18.67
N PHE A 311 -8.64 7.45 17.59
CA PHE A 311 -9.20 7.58 16.25
C PHE A 311 -10.52 6.78 16.09
N GLU A 312 -10.59 5.60 16.69
CA GLU A 312 -11.78 4.75 16.66
C GLU A 312 -12.94 5.36 17.44
N GLU A 313 -12.69 5.94 18.62
CA GLU A 313 -13.68 6.67 19.40
C GLU A 313 -14.15 7.92 18.65
N ALA A 314 -13.23 8.71 18.09
CA ALA A 314 -13.56 9.88 17.27
C ALA A 314 -14.38 9.50 16.04
N MET A 315 -14.11 8.34 15.43
CA MET A 315 -14.86 7.81 14.30
C MET A 315 -16.22 7.24 14.69
N ALA A 316 -16.33 6.56 15.82
CA ALA A 316 -17.61 6.08 16.36
C ALA A 316 -18.57 7.24 16.65
N MET A 317 -18.04 8.39 17.10
CA MET A 317 -18.79 9.63 17.33
C MET A 317 -19.17 10.35 16.01
N THR A 318 -18.60 9.94 14.86
CA THR A 318 -18.96 10.52 13.56
C THR A 318 -20.08 9.68 12.98
N PRO A 319 -21.25 10.24 12.64
CA PRO A 319 -22.27 9.51 11.92
C PRO A 319 -21.61 8.91 10.67
N ARG A 320 -21.65 7.58 10.52
CA ARG A 320 -21.31 6.96 9.25
C ARG A 320 -22.13 7.70 8.21
N PHE A 321 -21.49 8.32 7.23
CA PHE A 321 -22.18 8.88 6.09
C PHE A 321 -22.86 7.69 5.42
N SER A 322 -24.13 7.46 5.78
CA SER A 322 -24.98 6.61 4.96
C SER A 322 -24.94 7.26 3.59
N PRO A 323 -24.60 6.56 2.51
CA PRO A 323 -24.74 7.12 1.20
C PRO A 323 -26.18 7.64 1.16
N ARG A 324 -26.39 8.93 0.95
CA ARG A 324 -27.71 9.45 0.67
C ARG A 324 -28.17 8.70 -0.56
N VAL A 325 -29.00 7.69 -0.34
CA VAL A 325 -29.75 7.08 -1.43
C VAL A 325 -30.56 8.25 -1.96
N ALA A 326 -30.20 8.75 -3.13
CA ALA A 326 -30.99 9.76 -3.80
C ALA A 326 -32.42 9.23 -3.83
N PRO A 327 -33.43 10.05 -3.46
CA PRO A 327 -34.81 9.60 -3.47
C PRO A 327 -35.09 8.99 -4.84
N ALA A 328 -35.85 7.90 -4.87
CA ALA A 328 -36.11 7.11 -6.09
C ALA A 328 -36.67 7.94 -7.27
N SER A 329 -37.20 9.12 -6.98
CA SER A 329 -37.68 10.10 -7.96
C SER A 329 -36.57 10.84 -8.75
N SER A 330 -35.30 10.78 -8.32
CA SER A 330 -34.18 11.43 -9.01
C SER A 330 -33.31 10.46 -9.82
N ARG A 331 -33.71 9.20 -9.96
CA ARG A 331 -33.03 8.26 -10.87
C ARG A 331 -33.52 8.55 -12.29
N PRO A 332 -32.66 9.01 -13.22
CA PRO A 332 -33.02 8.99 -14.63
C PRO A 332 -33.36 7.54 -15.00
N ALA A 333 -34.50 7.33 -15.63
CA ALA A 333 -34.91 6.00 -16.04
C ALA A 333 -33.80 5.38 -16.89
N LEU A 334 -33.34 4.19 -16.51
CA LEU A 334 -32.25 3.46 -17.19
C LEU A 334 -32.46 3.32 -18.72
N GLY A 335 -33.69 3.46 -19.18
CA GLY A 335 -34.07 3.39 -20.59
C GLY A 335 -33.53 4.54 -21.47
N HIS A 336 -33.25 5.71 -20.92
CA HIS A 336 -32.71 6.83 -21.72
C HIS A 336 -31.21 6.80 -21.93
N VAL A 337 -30.47 6.04 -21.12
CA VAL A 337 -28.99 5.94 -21.21
C VAL A 337 -28.58 4.95 -22.31
N ILE A 338 -29.42 3.98 -22.65
CA ILE A 338 -29.10 2.94 -23.66
C ILE A 338 -29.39 3.44 -25.11
N ALA A 339 -30.24 4.45 -25.27
CA ALA A 339 -30.68 4.91 -26.61
C ALA A 339 -29.64 5.82 -27.32
N SER A 340 -28.61 6.31 -26.66
CA SER A 340 -27.69 7.29 -27.27
C SER A 340 -26.42 6.71 -27.89
N GLY A 341 -26.23 5.38 -27.92
CA GLY A 341 -25.13 4.72 -28.67
C GLY A 341 -23.70 5.21 -28.37
N ARG A 342 -23.49 6.05 -27.36
CA ARG A 342 -22.20 6.54 -26.92
C ARG A 342 -21.72 5.68 -25.75
N SER A 343 -20.63 4.98 -25.96
CA SER A 343 -19.86 4.28 -24.93
C SER A 343 -19.61 5.24 -23.77
N LEU A 344 -20.42 5.13 -22.72
CA LEU A 344 -20.06 5.70 -21.43
C LEU A 344 -18.83 4.93 -20.98
N ALA A 345 -17.69 5.60 -20.89
CA ALA A 345 -16.54 5.05 -20.20
C ALA A 345 -17.04 4.48 -18.85
N PRO A 346 -16.62 3.27 -18.46
CA PRO A 346 -17.07 2.68 -17.20
C PRO A 346 -16.59 3.59 -16.07
N GLY A 347 -17.47 4.44 -15.59
CA GLY A 347 -17.21 5.30 -14.46
C GLY A 347 -16.89 4.47 -13.19
N LEU A 348 -16.52 5.14 -12.13
CA LEU A 348 -16.17 4.55 -10.80
C LEU A 348 -17.12 3.43 -10.33
N LEU A 349 -18.39 3.45 -10.74
CA LEU A 349 -19.37 2.42 -10.39
C LEU A 349 -19.02 1.03 -10.91
N GLY A 350 -18.32 0.93 -12.04
CA GLY A 350 -17.83 -0.35 -12.59
C GLY A 350 -16.50 -0.82 -11.98
N LEU A 351 -15.80 0.05 -11.25
CA LEU A 351 -14.47 -0.22 -10.70
C LEU A 351 -14.45 -0.36 -9.19
N ARG A 352 -15.45 0.15 -8.48
CA ARG A 352 -15.58 -0.10 -7.04
C ARG A 352 -15.85 -1.56 -6.81
N GLN A 353 -15.02 -2.20 -6.03
CA GLN A 353 -15.34 -3.51 -5.49
C GLN A 353 -16.66 -3.37 -4.70
N ALA A 354 -17.60 -4.25 -5.00
CA ALA A 354 -18.84 -4.30 -4.21
C ALA A 354 -18.47 -4.49 -2.73
N PRO A 355 -19.07 -3.70 -1.82
CA PRO A 355 -18.84 -3.91 -0.39
C PRO A 355 -19.23 -5.35 -0.03
N LEU A 356 -18.49 -5.96 0.89
CA LEU A 356 -18.87 -7.25 1.45
C LEU A 356 -20.16 -7.06 2.24
N VAL A 357 -21.30 -7.45 1.64
CA VAL A 357 -22.61 -7.35 2.24
C VAL A 357 -22.99 -8.69 2.82
N ALA A 358 -23.62 -8.68 3.99
CA ALA A 358 -23.95 -9.86 4.76
C ALA A 358 -22.68 -10.66 5.20
N ARG A 359 -22.82 -11.94 5.55
CA ARG A 359 -21.74 -12.80 6.03
C ARG A 359 -21.22 -12.42 7.42
N GLU A 360 -22.04 -11.78 8.25
CA GLU A 360 -21.67 -11.39 9.61
C GLU A 360 -21.26 -12.61 10.48
N PRO A 361 -21.96 -13.77 10.43
CA PRO A 361 -21.54 -14.96 11.18
C PRO A 361 -20.16 -15.47 10.75
N GLU A 362 -19.92 -15.61 9.45
CA GLU A 362 -18.66 -16.10 8.92
C GLU A 362 -17.51 -15.11 9.21
N ARG A 363 -17.78 -13.80 9.12
CA ARG A 363 -16.83 -12.76 9.50
C ARG A 363 -16.48 -12.82 10.98
N ALA A 364 -17.47 -13.02 11.84
CA ALA A 364 -17.27 -13.13 13.29
C ALA A 364 -16.44 -14.35 13.64
N GLU A 365 -16.72 -15.51 13.03
CA GLU A 365 -15.96 -16.76 13.22
C GLU A 365 -14.51 -16.60 12.79
N LEU A 366 -14.27 -16.09 11.59
CA LEU A 366 -12.92 -15.83 11.08
C LEU A 366 -12.14 -14.86 11.97
N TRP A 367 -12.81 -13.79 12.41
CA TRP A 367 -12.20 -12.80 13.31
C TRP A 367 -11.91 -13.37 14.70
N GLN A 368 -12.75 -14.29 15.19
CA GLN A 368 -12.48 -15.01 16.42
C GLN A 368 -11.23 -15.89 16.29
N ALA A 369 -11.06 -16.59 15.17
CA ALA A 369 -9.86 -17.38 14.91
C ALA A 369 -8.59 -16.52 14.89
N VAL A 370 -8.65 -15.32 14.30
CA VAL A 370 -7.53 -14.34 14.38
C VAL A 370 -7.18 -14.01 15.81
N ARG A 371 -8.18 -13.68 16.65
CA ARG A 371 -7.94 -13.33 18.07
C ARG A 371 -7.36 -14.49 18.86
N GLU A 372 -7.88 -15.70 18.67
CA GLU A 372 -7.40 -16.91 19.36
C GLU A 372 -5.93 -17.19 19.05
N VAL A 373 -5.55 -17.16 17.77
CA VAL A 373 -4.16 -17.38 17.36
C VAL A 373 -3.26 -16.21 17.81
N ALA A 374 -3.77 -14.98 17.80
CA ALA A 374 -2.99 -13.81 18.20
C ALA A 374 -2.55 -13.85 19.68
N VAL A 375 -3.39 -14.40 20.57
CA VAL A 375 -3.09 -14.50 22.01
C VAL A 375 -2.58 -15.89 22.41
N SER A 376 -2.49 -16.85 21.48
CA SER A 376 -2.11 -18.24 21.77
C SER A 376 -0.65 -18.35 22.23
N VAL A 377 -0.40 -19.37 23.04
CA VAL A 377 0.97 -19.75 23.43
C VAL A 377 1.61 -20.53 22.28
N PRO A 378 2.82 -20.18 21.84
CA PRO A 378 3.53 -20.92 20.80
C PRO A 378 3.66 -22.42 21.14
N GLY A 379 3.44 -23.27 20.14
CA GLY A 379 3.51 -24.73 20.30
C GLY A 379 2.22 -25.42 20.71
N THR A 380 1.14 -24.66 20.99
CA THR A 380 -0.19 -25.23 21.25
C THR A 380 -0.97 -25.47 19.94
N ASP A 381 -1.99 -26.32 19.96
CA ASP A 381 -2.83 -26.55 18.77
C ASP A 381 -3.56 -25.29 18.31
N VAL A 382 -3.98 -24.42 19.25
CA VAL A 382 -4.62 -23.13 18.95
C VAL A 382 -3.66 -22.20 18.21
N SER A 383 -2.36 -22.34 18.42
CA SER A 383 -1.35 -21.49 17.75
C SER A 383 -1.21 -21.78 16.26
N ARG A 384 -1.78 -22.88 15.76
CA ARG A 384 -1.70 -23.36 14.37
C ARG A 384 -3.08 -23.74 13.87
N ARG A 385 -3.87 -22.73 13.54
CA ARG A 385 -5.24 -22.93 13.08
C ARG A 385 -5.33 -22.90 11.56
N MET A 386 -6.13 -23.81 11.02
CA MET A 386 -6.42 -23.88 9.58
C MET A 386 -7.92 -23.81 9.35
N ILE A 387 -8.33 -23.03 8.35
CA ILE A 387 -9.73 -22.85 7.96
C ILE A 387 -9.82 -23.03 6.45
N ALA A 388 -10.68 -23.96 6.00
CA ALA A 388 -10.98 -24.14 4.59
C ALA A 388 -12.35 -23.55 4.25
N MET A 389 -12.39 -22.63 3.31
CA MET A 389 -13.62 -22.08 2.73
C MET A 389 -13.92 -22.76 1.41
N ILE A 390 -14.86 -23.69 1.42
CA ILE A 390 -15.27 -24.48 0.27
C ILE A 390 -16.68 -24.05 -0.17
N GLY A 391 -16.93 -24.00 -1.47
CA GLY A 391 -18.23 -23.68 -2.04
C GLY A 391 -18.16 -23.40 -3.53
N GLU A 392 -19.30 -23.18 -4.17
CA GLU A 392 -19.42 -22.92 -5.60
C GLU A 392 -18.67 -21.66 -6.07
N ALA A 393 -18.39 -21.58 -7.37
CA ALA A 393 -17.80 -20.39 -7.96
C ALA A 393 -18.73 -19.17 -7.75
N GLY A 394 -18.15 -18.00 -7.45
CA GLY A 394 -18.90 -16.74 -7.32
C GLY A 394 -19.59 -16.49 -5.97
N VAL A 395 -19.65 -17.45 -5.03
CA VAL A 395 -20.29 -17.26 -3.71
C VAL A 395 -19.56 -16.30 -2.76
N GLY A 396 -18.42 -15.73 -3.17
CA GLY A 396 -17.71 -14.69 -2.42
C GLY A 396 -16.63 -15.19 -1.45
N LYS A 397 -16.15 -16.42 -1.55
CA LYS A 397 -15.07 -16.98 -0.69
C LYS A 397 -13.79 -16.13 -0.70
N SER A 398 -13.26 -15.86 -1.90
CA SER A 398 -12.03 -15.07 -2.04
C SER A 398 -12.26 -13.64 -1.54
N ARG A 399 -13.46 -13.06 -1.69
CA ARG A 399 -13.78 -11.73 -1.17
C ARG A 399 -13.82 -11.70 0.37
N LEU A 400 -14.30 -12.79 0.99
CA LEU A 400 -14.30 -12.93 2.45
C LEU A 400 -12.87 -13.12 2.99
N ALA A 401 -12.03 -13.92 2.32
CA ALA A 401 -10.62 -14.09 2.67
C ALA A 401 -9.83 -12.78 2.47
N GLU A 402 -10.11 -12.04 1.40
CA GLU A 402 -9.52 -10.74 1.12
C GLU A 402 -9.88 -9.72 2.21
N TRP A 403 -11.15 -9.66 2.62
CA TRP A 403 -11.58 -8.84 3.74
C TRP A 403 -10.78 -9.17 5.01
N LEU A 404 -10.61 -10.46 5.32
CA LEU A 404 -9.84 -10.87 6.50
C LEU A 404 -8.36 -10.46 6.38
N TYR A 405 -7.76 -10.66 5.20
CA TYR A 405 -6.39 -10.23 4.89
C TYR A 405 -6.21 -8.73 5.11
N GLU A 406 -7.12 -7.91 4.56
CA GLU A 406 -7.12 -6.46 4.72
C GLU A 406 -7.22 -6.07 6.21
N GLN A 407 -8.16 -6.68 6.97
CA GLN A 407 -8.35 -6.36 8.38
C GLN A 407 -7.14 -6.74 9.24
N VAL A 408 -6.56 -7.91 9.00
CA VAL A 408 -5.35 -8.37 9.71
C VAL A 408 -4.18 -7.43 9.45
N HIS A 409 -4.01 -6.99 8.21
CA HIS A 409 -2.96 -6.05 7.82
C HIS A 409 -3.21 -4.65 8.40
N GLU A 410 -4.42 -4.11 8.24
CA GLU A 410 -4.79 -2.76 8.68
C GLU A 410 -4.66 -2.58 10.21
N GLN A 411 -4.91 -3.66 10.97
CA GLN A 411 -4.75 -3.66 12.41
C GLN A 411 -3.37 -4.13 12.90
N GLY A 412 -2.55 -4.69 12.02
CA GLY A 412 -1.20 -5.17 12.33
C GLY A 412 -1.16 -6.32 13.35
N ILE A 413 -2.22 -7.14 13.43
CA ILE A 413 -2.33 -8.23 14.41
C ILE A 413 -1.44 -9.40 14.02
N MET A 414 -1.36 -9.70 12.72
CA MET A 414 -0.54 -10.77 12.15
C MET A 414 0.24 -10.25 10.94
N VAL A 415 1.26 -11.00 10.52
CA VAL A 415 1.96 -10.76 9.24
C VAL A 415 1.14 -11.37 8.12
N PRO A 416 0.55 -10.57 7.21
CA PRO A 416 -0.29 -11.10 6.15
C PRO A 416 0.56 -11.61 4.97
N LEU A 417 0.42 -12.87 4.62
CA LEU A 417 0.99 -13.50 3.44
C LEU A 417 -0.13 -14.06 2.56
N ARG A 418 -0.04 -13.86 1.24
CA ARG A 418 -1.00 -14.43 0.28
C ARG A 418 -0.30 -15.34 -0.71
N ALA A 419 -0.64 -16.61 -0.68
CA ALA A 419 -0.19 -17.66 -1.58
C ALA A 419 -1.25 -17.87 -2.66
N ARG A 420 -0.95 -17.54 -3.91
CA ARG A 420 -1.86 -17.71 -5.05
C ARG A 420 -1.48 -18.92 -5.87
N TYR A 421 -2.49 -19.55 -6.44
CA TYR A 421 -2.31 -20.63 -7.39
C TYR A 421 -3.07 -20.33 -8.67
N GLY A 422 -2.48 -20.64 -9.80
CA GLY A 422 -3.10 -20.45 -11.09
C GLY A 422 -3.20 -21.74 -11.88
N ARG A 423 -4.00 -21.71 -12.96
CA ARG A 423 -4.13 -22.86 -13.88
C ARG A 423 -2.81 -23.22 -14.56
N ILE A 424 -1.92 -22.26 -14.74
CA ILE A 424 -0.57 -22.46 -15.26
C ILE A 424 0.37 -22.25 -14.07
N ALA A 425 1.03 -23.32 -13.65
CA ALA A 425 1.97 -23.25 -12.54
C ALA A 425 3.18 -22.39 -12.88
N THR A 426 3.56 -21.49 -12.00
CA THR A 426 4.74 -20.64 -12.12
C THR A 426 5.68 -20.85 -10.93
N PRO A 427 6.98 -20.54 -11.04
CA PRO A 427 7.92 -20.60 -9.92
C PRO A 427 7.54 -19.68 -8.75
N LEU A 428 6.67 -18.70 -9.00
CA LEU A 428 6.20 -17.73 -8.00
C LEU A 428 4.83 -18.11 -7.40
N ASP A 429 4.29 -19.29 -7.71
CA ASP A 429 3.02 -19.74 -7.14
C ASP A 429 3.17 -20.14 -5.65
N GLY A 430 2.09 -19.98 -4.92
CA GLY A 430 1.98 -20.45 -3.55
C GLY A 430 2.85 -19.66 -2.56
N VAL A 431 3.40 -20.37 -1.58
CA VAL A 431 4.18 -19.76 -0.49
C VAL A 431 5.48 -19.12 -1.01
N THR A 432 6.06 -19.66 -2.08
CA THR A 432 7.25 -19.09 -2.71
C THR A 432 6.99 -17.66 -3.17
N GLY A 433 5.89 -17.43 -3.87
CA GLY A 433 5.48 -16.09 -4.31
C GLY A 433 5.15 -15.16 -3.14
N ALA A 434 4.44 -15.67 -2.13
CA ALA A 434 4.12 -14.89 -0.93
C ALA A 434 5.38 -14.38 -0.20
N VAL A 435 6.41 -15.24 -0.07
CA VAL A 435 7.69 -14.90 0.56
C VAL A 435 8.52 -13.96 -0.32
N ASN A 436 8.55 -14.18 -1.64
CA ASN A 436 9.19 -13.25 -2.57
C ASN A 436 8.63 -11.83 -2.44
N ASN A 437 7.30 -11.71 -2.39
CA ASN A 437 6.63 -10.41 -2.25
C ASN A 437 6.93 -9.77 -0.89
N PHE A 438 6.90 -10.56 0.19
CA PHE A 438 7.20 -10.09 1.54
C PHE A 438 8.61 -9.49 1.64
N PHE A 439 9.62 -10.18 1.10
CA PHE A 439 11.01 -9.70 1.11
C PHE A 439 11.33 -8.71 -0.02
N GLY A 440 10.43 -8.47 -0.96
CA GLY A 440 10.68 -7.61 -2.12
C GLY A 440 11.75 -8.17 -3.06
N LEU A 441 11.71 -9.49 -3.33
CA LEU A 441 12.68 -10.22 -4.12
C LEU A 441 12.23 -10.45 -5.57
N GLU A 442 11.18 -9.77 -6.02
CA GLU A 442 10.69 -9.89 -7.38
C GLU A 442 11.75 -9.46 -8.40
N GLY A 443 12.01 -10.29 -9.42
CA GLY A 443 13.06 -10.06 -10.41
C GLY A 443 14.50 -10.19 -9.91
N ALA A 444 14.73 -10.42 -8.61
CA ALA A 444 16.06 -10.59 -8.05
C ALA A 444 16.67 -11.94 -8.46
N ASP A 445 17.95 -11.95 -8.85
CA ASP A 445 18.72 -13.16 -9.02
C ASP A 445 19.11 -13.78 -7.66
N ARG A 446 19.70 -14.98 -7.68
CA ARG A 446 20.10 -15.69 -6.46
C ARG A 446 21.06 -14.88 -5.59
N THR A 447 22.05 -14.22 -6.18
CA THR A 447 23.04 -13.41 -5.48
C THR A 447 22.38 -12.24 -4.77
N GLN A 448 21.45 -11.57 -5.45
CA GLN A 448 20.67 -10.49 -4.88
C GLN A 448 19.73 -10.97 -3.77
N VAL A 449 19.13 -12.16 -3.91
CA VAL A 449 18.34 -12.80 -2.86
C VAL A 449 19.18 -13.02 -1.62
N GLU A 450 20.36 -13.65 -1.71
CA GLU A 450 21.26 -13.87 -0.56
C GLU A 450 21.67 -12.54 0.09
N GLN A 451 22.08 -11.55 -0.70
CA GLN A 451 22.43 -10.22 -0.18
C GLN A 451 21.29 -9.56 0.60
N THR A 452 20.08 -9.65 0.05
CA THR A 452 18.88 -9.08 0.71
C THR A 452 18.58 -9.80 2.01
N LEU A 453 18.65 -11.14 2.03
CA LEU A 453 18.41 -11.93 3.23
C LEU A 453 19.47 -11.68 4.31
N ILE A 454 20.76 -11.64 3.94
CA ILE A 454 21.85 -11.30 4.88
C ILE A 454 21.57 -9.93 5.53
N GLN A 455 21.18 -8.96 4.73
CA GLN A 455 20.91 -7.60 5.23
C GLN A 455 19.64 -7.52 6.09
N ARG A 456 18.54 -8.15 5.66
CA ARG A 456 17.27 -8.12 6.38
C ARG A 456 17.28 -8.93 7.68
N TRP A 457 18.00 -10.05 7.68
CA TRP A 457 18.13 -10.90 8.86
C TRP A 457 19.29 -10.47 9.74
N GLU A 458 20.03 -9.42 9.37
CA GLU A 458 21.17 -8.88 10.10
C GLU A 458 22.19 -9.99 10.47
N VAL A 459 22.44 -10.88 9.50
CA VAL A 459 23.28 -12.06 9.72
C VAL A 459 24.72 -11.65 9.99
N ASP A 460 25.26 -12.09 11.14
CA ASP A 460 26.70 -11.94 11.42
C ASP A 460 27.50 -12.75 10.37
N PRO A 461 28.46 -12.14 9.67
CA PRO A 461 29.32 -12.87 8.73
C PRO A 461 30.09 -14.05 9.34
N LYS A 462 30.15 -14.15 10.66
CA LYS A 462 30.77 -15.25 11.40
C LYS A 462 29.79 -16.35 11.81
N ASP A 463 28.49 -16.12 11.66
CA ASP A 463 27.46 -17.11 11.98
C ASP A 463 27.25 -18.06 10.78
N ASP A 464 28.01 -19.13 10.79
CA ASP A 464 27.97 -20.20 9.77
C ASP A 464 26.57 -20.84 9.65
N GLY A 465 25.84 -20.94 10.75
CA GLY A 465 24.49 -21.50 10.78
C GLY A 465 23.50 -20.61 10.08
N ALA A 466 23.49 -19.30 10.42
CA ALA A 466 22.63 -18.33 9.79
C ALA A 466 22.93 -18.16 8.29
N LEU A 467 24.23 -18.14 7.90
CA LEU A 467 24.63 -18.09 6.50
C LEU A 467 24.17 -19.34 5.71
N THR A 468 24.18 -20.52 6.34
CA THR A 468 23.64 -21.74 5.73
C THR A 468 22.14 -21.62 5.46
N TRP A 469 21.36 -21.03 6.39
CA TRP A 469 19.94 -20.79 6.18
C TRP A 469 19.67 -19.75 5.09
N VAL A 470 20.50 -18.73 4.95
CA VAL A 470 20.44 -17.79 3.82
C VAL A 470 20.61 -18.53 2.49
N ALA A 471 21.66 -19.37 2.36
CA ALA A 471 21.89 -20.14 1.14
C ALA A 471 20.74 -21.12 0.85
N ALA A 472 20.21 -21.79 1.88
CA ALA A 472 19.10 -22.70 1.75
C ALA A 472 17.81 -21.99 1.28
N THR A 473 17.54 -20.81 1.83
CA THR A 473 16.38 -19.99 1.43
C THR A 473 16.54 -19.48 0.01
N ALA A 474 17.73 -19.03 -0.36
CA ALA A 474 18.00 -18.58 -1.74
C ALA A 474 17.88 -19.73 -2.75
N GLU A 475 18.34 -20.95 -2.40
CA GLU A 475 18.16 -22.15 -3.22
C GLU A 475 16.68 -22.51 -3.39
N TRP A 476 15.90 -22.43 -2.31
CA TRP A 476 14.47 -22.67 -2.40
C TRP A 476 13.74 -21.65 -3.29
N LEU A 477 14.07 -20.35 -3.17
CA LEU A 477 13.45 -19.27 -3.93
C LEU A 477 13.92 -19.20 -5.38
N ARG A 478 15.18 -19.60 -5.64
CA ARG A 478 15.86 -19.61 -6.95
C ARG A 478 16.60 -20.93 -7.11
N PRO A 479 15.87 -22.01 -7.44
CA PRO A 479 16.47 -23.34 -7.53
C PRO A 479 17.57 -23.40 -8.60
N THR A 480 18.67 -24.05 -8.26
CA THR A 480 19.73 -24.38 -9.20
C THR A 480 19.21 -25.36 -10.25
N PRO A 481 19.41 -25.11 -11.55
CA PRO A 481 18.97 -26.04 -12.59
C PRO A 481 19.57 -27.45 -12.39
N PRO A 482 18.80 -28.51 -12.64
CA PRO A 482 19.31 -29.89 -12.52
C PRO A 482 20.58 -30.11 -13.35
N GLY A 483 21.55 -30.79 -12.77
CA GLY A 483 22.83 -31.10 -13.42
C GLY A 483 23.87 -29.96 -13.38
N THR A 484 23.54 -28.82 -12.77
CA THR A 484 24.49 -27.72 -12.56
C THR A 484 24.93 -27.66 -11.10
N THR A 485 26.15 -27.16 -10.88
CA THR A 485 26.63 -26.95 -9.50
C THR A 485 26.03 -25.67 -8.94
N SER A 486 25.47 -25.74 -7.75
CA SER A 486 24.97 -24.55 -7.03
C SER A 486 26.08 -23.50 -6.91
N PRO A 487 25.86 -22.26 -7.37
CA PRO A 487 26.88 -21.21 -7.30
C PRO A 487 27.20 -20.84 -5.85
N LEU A 488 28.44 -20.42 -5.61
CA LEU A 488 28.83 -19.86 -4.34
C LEU A 488 28.39 -18.39 -4.30
N GLY A 489 27.39 -18.10 -3.47
CA GLY A 489 26.85 -16.74 -3.33
C GLY A 489 27.54 -15.95 -2.20
N PRO A 490 26.99 -14.77 -1.88
CA PRO A 490 27.47 -13.89 -0.79
C PRO A 490 27.52 -14.54 0.60
N SER A 491 26.70 -15.55 0.85
CA SER A 491 26.74 -16.35 2.07
C SER A 491 28.01 -17.18 2.23
N GLY A 492 28.77 -17.39 1.15
CA GLY A 492 29.92 -18.30 1.12
C GLY A 492 29.53 -19.77 1.28
N LYS A 493 28.25 -20.12 1.20
CA LYS A 493 27.72 -21.47 1.37
C LYS A 493 27.11 -22.00 0.08
N ARG A 494 27.17 -23.32 -0.09
CA ARG A 494 26.42 -24.04 -1.11
C ARG A 494 25.34 -24.85 -0.42
N PHE A 495 24.14 -24.80 -0.96
CA PHE A 495 23.01 -25.57 -0.45
C PHE A 495 22.21 -26.11 -1.62
N VAL A 496 21.70 -27.32 -1.48
CA VAL A 496 20.84 -27.97 -2.45
C VAL A 496 19.57 -28.41 -1.73
N VAL A 497 18.42 -28.03 -2.26
CA VAL A 497 17.09 -28.42 -1.75
C VAL A 497 16.54 -29.49 -2.70
N ASP A 498 16.98 -30.73 -2.50
CA ASP A 498 16.73 -31.87 -3.37
C ASP A 498 15.57 -32.77 -2.92
N THR A 499 15.12 -32.64 -1.66
CA THR A 499 14.01 -33.42 -1.12
C THR A 499 12.83 -32.53 -0.69
N PRO A 500 11.60 -33.05 -0.75
CA PRO A 500 10.42 -32.34 -0.24
C PRO A 500 10.53 -32.02 1.26
N GLU A 501 11.13 -32.93 2.04
CA GLU A 501 11.35 -32.77 3.48
C GLU A 501 12.25 -31.57 3.79
N LEU A 502 13.36 -31.45 3.06
CA LEU A 502 14.29 -30.36 3.24
C LEU A 502 13.67 -29.02 2.81
N ARG A 503 12.93 -29.01 1.68
CA ARG A 503 12.16 -27.84 1.24
C ARG A 503 11.21 -27.37 2.34
N TRP A 504 10.53 -28.32 2.97
CA TRP A 504 9.63 -28.01 4.07
C TRP A 504 10.36 -27.36 5.26
N VAL A 505 11.50 -27.91 5.67
CA VAL A 505 12.29 -27.35 6.77
C VAL A 505 12.72 -25.91 6.47
N VAL A 506 13.11 -25.62 5.22
CA VAL A 506 13.44 -24.26 4.78
C VAL A 506 12.24 -23.34 4.88
N ILE A 507 11.08 -23.74 4.34
CA ILE A 507 9.84 -22.95 4.41
C ILE A 507 9.46 -22.68 5.87
N GLN A 508 9.51 -23.67 6.73
CA GLN A 508 9.19 -23.50 8.15
C GLN A 508 10.12 -22.48 8.81
N LYS A 509 11.43 -22.56 8.57
CA LYS A 509 12.41 -21.59 9.10
C LYS A 509 12.16 -20.18 8.62
N VAL A 510 11.82 -20.00 7.35
CA VAL A 510 11.45 -18.69 6.80
C VAL A 510 10.18 -18.14 7.46
N LEU A 511 9.15 -18.97 7.61
CA LEU A 511 7.91 -18.56 8.28
C LEU A 511 8.13 -18.28 9.77
N GLU A 512 8.99 -19.00 10.46
CA GLU A 512 9.41 -18.70 11.85
C GLU A 512 10.11 -17.33 11.94
N HIS A 513 10.96 -17.00 10.95
CA HIS A 513 11.60 -15.70 10.89
C HIS A 513 10.59 -14.59 10.61
N VAL A 514 9.70 -14.77 9.64
CA VAL A 514 8.63 -13.82 9.31
C VAL A 514 7.67 -13.63 10.50
N GLY A 515 7.36 -14.70 11.21
CA GLY A 515 6.46 -14.72 12.36
C GLY A 515 7.13 -14.50 13.73
N HIS A 516 8.36 -13.98 13.77
CA HIS A 516 9.15 -13.83 15.01
C HIS A 516 8.41 -12.99 16.07
N ASP A 517 7.93 -11.81 15.68
CA ASP A 517 7.31 -10.86 16.62
C ASP A 517 5.80 -11.07 16.77
N ARG A 518 5.12 -11.60 15.76
CA ARG A 518 3.66 -11.78 15.73
C ARG A 518 3.27 -12.96 14.85
N PRO A 519 2.04 -13.52 15.01
CA PRO A 519 1.59 -14.63 14.19
C PRO A 519 1.59 -14.32 12.69
N VAL A 520 1.68 -15.35 11.88
CA VAL A 520 1.53 -15.26 10.42
C VAL A 520 0.09 -15.55 10.03
N PHE A 521 -0.51 -14.71 9.22
CA PHE A 521 -1.74 -14.99 8.49
C PHE A 521 -1.36 -15.41 7.06
N LEU A 522 -1.66 -16.66 6.71
CA LEU A 522 -1.31 -17.23 5.41
C LEU A 522 -2.58 -17.58 4.63
N TRP A 523 -2.89 -16.82 3.61
CA TRP A 523 -4.05 -17.06 2.74
C TRP A 523 -3.65 -17.84 1.50
N PHE A 524 -4.23 -19.02 1.33
CA PHE A 524 -4.13 -19.86 0.14
C PHE A 524 -5.33 -19.61 -0.77
N ASP A 525 -5.11 -18.85 -1.84
CA ASP A 525 -6.17 -18.50 -2.79
C ASP A 525 -6.21 -19.51 -3.93
N ASP A 526 -7.41 -20.09 -4.15
CA ASP A 526 -7.64 -21.17 -5.12
C ASP A 526 -6.77 -22.43 -4.87
N LEU A 527 -6.71 -22.91 -3.61
CA LEU A 527 -5.87 -24.04 -3.19
C LEU A 527 -6.09 -25.33 -4.02
N HIS A 528 -7.29 -25.52 -4.58
CA HIS A 528 -7.60 -26.66 -5.47
C HIS A 528 -6.74 -26.70 -6.75
N LEU A 529 -6.08 -25.61 -7.13
CA LEU A 529 -5.13 -25.54 -8.25
C LEU A 529 -3.69 -25.85 -7.84
N SER A 530 -3.44 -26.07 -6.54
CA SER A 530 -2.10 -26.32 -6.02
C SER A 530 -1.62 -27.75 -6.28
N SER A 531 -0.30 -27.96 -6.16
CA SER A 531 0.29 -29.28 -6.24
C SER A 531 0.00 -30.11 -4.97
N PRO A 532 0.05 -31.46 -5.04
CA PRO A 532 -0.04 -32.33 -3.88
C PRO A 532 0.91 -31.97 -2.75
N ASN A 533 2.11 -31.49 -3.07
CA ASN A 533 3.12 -31.06 -2.08
C ASN A 533 2.63 -29.92 -1.20
N THR A 534 1.70 -29.09 -1.67
CA THR A 534 1.12 -27.98 -0.87
C THR A 534 0.27 -28.54 0.27
N PHE A 535 -0.54 -29.56 0.00
CA PHE A 535 -1.37 -30.19 1.03
C PHE A 535 -0.50 -30.90 2.08
N GLU A 536 0.57 -31.59 1.64
CA GLU A 536 1.52 -32.20 2.56
C GLU A 536 2.21 -31.14 3.44
N MET A 537 2.59 -30.02 2.87
CA MET A 537 3.11 -28.87 3.61
C MET A 537 2.12 -28.38 4.67
N LEU A 538 0.84 -28.21 4.32
CA LEU A 538 -0.19 -27.79 5.27
C LEU A 538 -0.39 -28.81 6.40
N ALA A 539 -0.43 -30.10 6.08
CA ALA A 539 -0.52 -31.16 7.08
C ALA A 539 0.69 -31.14 8.04
N ARG A 540 1.89 -30.88 7.53
CA ARG A 540 3.11 -30.74 8.34
C ARG A 540 3.09 -29.48 9.19
N LEU A 541 2.63 -28.33 8.65
CA LEU A 541 2.44 -27.08 9.41
C LEU A 541 1.55 -27.29 10.64
N ARG A 542 0.47 -28.04 10.47
CA ARG A 542 -0.46 -28.36 11.57
C ARG A 542 0.20 -29.21 12.67
N ARG A 543 1.05 -30.18 12.28
CA ARG A 543 1.69 -31.14 13.21
C ARG A 543 3.03 -30.63 13.79
N ALA A 544 3.57 -29.56 13.25
CA ALA A 544 4.88 -29.08 13.66
C ALA A 544 4.92 -28.68 15.14
N THR A 545 5.97 -29.06 15.85
CA THR A 545 6.23 -28.65 17.24
C THR A 545 6.92 -27.28 17.34
N SER A 546 6.90 -26.50 16.26
CA SER A 546 7.60 -25.22 16.17
C SER A 546 6.94 -24.13 17.01
N LYS A 547 7.69 -23.07 17.29
CA LYS A 547 7.19 -21.87 17.97
C LYS A 547 6.32 -20.98 17.06
N LEU A 548 6.12 -21.38 15.80
CA LEU A 548 5.34 -20.62 14.82
C LEU A 548 3.87 -20.53 15.24
N ARG A 549 3.35 -19.33 15.29
CA ARG A 549 1.92 -19.04 15.40
C ARG A 549 1.39 -18.69 14.03
N ILE A 550 0.41 -19.44 13.53
CA ILE A 550 -0.08 -19.28 12.17
C ILE A 550 -1.59 -19.52 12.08
N LEU A 551 -2.27 -18.62 11.38
CA LEU A 551 -3.62 -18.85 10.88
C LEU A 551 -3.54 -19.03 9.36
N ALA A 552 -3.80 -20.25 8.90
CA ALA A 552 -3.90 -20.56 7.47
C ALA A 552 -5.36 -20.55 7.05
N VAL A 553 -5.69 -19.80 6.01
CA VAL A 553 -7.03 -19.74 5.42
C VAL A 553 -6.93 -20.15 3.96
N ALA A 554 -7.67 -21.16 3.54
CA ALA A 554 -7.68 -21.67 2.18
C ALA A 554 -9.04 -21.44 1.51
N THR A 555 -9.03 -21.01 0.24
CA THR A 555 -10.24 -20.97 -0.58
C THR A 555 -10.17 -22.08 -1.65
N ALA A 556 -11.28 -22.81 -1.83
CA ALA A 556 -11.38 -23.84 -2.85
C ALA A 556 -12.79 -23.89 -3.47
N ARG A 557 -12.90 -24.42 -4.69
CA ARG A 557 -14.18 -24.62 -5.39
C ARG A 557 -14.68 -26.03 -5.14
N SER A 558 -15.95 -26.14 -4.73
CA SER A 558 -16.60 -27.45 -4.52
C SER A 558 -16.64 -28.30 -5.79
N GLU A 559 -16.89 -27.67 -6.94
CA GLU A 559 -16.93 -28.37 -8.24
C GLU A 559 -15.58 -28.98 -8.63
N ALA A 560 -14.49 -28.26 -8.34
CA ALA A 560 -13.14 -28.74 -8.62
C ALA A 560 -12.77 -29.92 -7.70
N LEU A 561 -13.18 -29.88 -6.43
CA LEU A 561 -12.97 -30.97 -5.48
C LEU A 561 -13.86 -32.18 -5.79
N ALA A 562 -15.06 -31.99 -6.33
CA ALA A 562 -15.93 -33.07 -6.76
C ALA A 562 -15.38 -33.85 -7.97
N THR A 563 -14.56 -33.22 -8.80
CA THR A 563 -13.92 -33.86 -9.96
C THR A 563 -12.52 -34.41 -9.66
N ASP A 564 -11.88 -33.94 -8.59
CA ASP A 564 -10.57 -34.43 -8.10
C ASP A 564 -10.73 -35.03 -6.71
N LEU A 565 -11.01 -36.36 -6.66
CA LEU A 565 -11.20 -37.10 -5.42
C LEU A 565 -9.96 -37.04 -4.53
N ASP A 566 -8.76 -37.04 -5.11
CA ASP A 566 -7.51 -36.97 -4.35
C ASP A 566 -7.35 -35.60 -3.67
N ALA A 567 -7.72 -34.49 -4.34
CA ALA A 567 -7.72 -33.16 -3.74
C ALA A 567 -8.78 -33.08 -2.64
N ALA A 568 -9.97 -33.65 -2.83
CA ALA A 568 -11.03 -33.65 -1.83
C ALA A 568 -10.59 -34.40 -0.55
N LEU A 569 -10.04 -35.62 -0.67
CA LEU A 569 -9.53 -36.39 0.45
C LEU A 569 -8.39 -35.70 1.21
N ARG A 570 -7.51 -34.97 0.49
CA ARG A 570 -6.45 -34.17 1.11
C ARG A 570 -7.02 -32.98 1.87
N MET A 571 -8.07 -32.32 1.35
CA MET A 571 -8.74 -31.21 2.04
C MET A 571 -9.44 -31.66 3.31
N GLU A 572 -10.11 -32.85 3.32
CA GLU A 572 -10.72 -33.41 4.52
C GLU A 572 -9.70 -33.81 5.59
N ALA A 573 -8.49 -34.18 5.18
CA ALA A 573 -7.41 -34.57 6.09
C ALA A 573 -6.66 -33.35 6.70
N MET A 574 -6.93 -32.13 6.21
CA MET A 574 -6.37 -30.88 6.73
C MET A 574 -7.13 -30.40 7.96
#